data_9b83897609f15c847d3e3423c0ee6dce
#
_entry.id   9b83897609f15c847d3e3423c0ee6dce
#
_cell.length_a   1.000
_cell.length_b   1.000
_cell.length_c   1.000
_cell.angle_alpha   90.00
_cell.angle_beta   90.00
_cell.angle_gamma   90.00
#
_symmetry.space_group_name_H-M   'P 1'
#
loop_
_entity.id
_entity.type
_entity.pdbx_description
1 polymer ?
#
loop_
_entity_poly.entity_id
_entity_poly.type
_entity_poly.pdbx_seq_one_letter_code
_entity_poly.pdbx_strand_id
1 'polypeptide(L)'
;SLRALKEVDRKFDFSSMSALTVFDGFPNLTTVGGNFTLSGLAVSELKGFDALTSIGGSMSLSNLNEVTSIDAFPVLKSIGSQCSLIGLKKLQDISLLAQFKGMHLNNCILNNLDALTSLDLTGLEVDALQITGKNALTLKGSKTLNTNLTINGIPGISFSGIEEVQNVSVSNMPATITG
;
A
#
# COMPACT_ATOMS: atom_id res chain seq x y z
N SER A 1 -9.93 -13.75 23.99
CA SER A 1 -9.29 -12.55 23.44
C SER A 1 -8.49 -12.92 22.20
N LEU A 2 -8.70 -12.25 21.10
CA LEU A 2 -7.94 -12.46 19.86
C LEU A 2 -6.48 -12.01 19.97
N ARG A 3 -6.13 -11.27 21.03
CA ARG A 3 -4.76 -10.83 21.32
C ARG A 3 -3.75 -11.96 21.57
N ALA A 4 -4.22 -13.18 21.86
CA ALA A 4 -3.34 -14.35 22.06
C ALA A 4 -2.96 -15.04 20.73
N LEU A 5 -3.60 -14.67 19.61
CA LEU A 5 -3.34 -15.27 18.31
C LEU A 5 -1.94 -14.91 17.82
N LYS A 6 -1.13 -15.92 17.49
CA LYS A 6 0.25 -15.77 17.04
C LYS A 6 0.42 -16.05 15.55
N GLU A 7 -0.34 -17.00 15.03
CA GLU A 7 -0.20 -17.49 13.67
C GLU A 7 -1.56 -17.77 13.05
N VAL A 8 -1.67 -17.52 11.74
CA VAL A 8 -2.80 -17.91 10.90
C VAL A 8 -2.23 -18.66 9.68
N ASP A 9 -2.51 -19.95 9.58
CA ASP A 9 -1.92 -20.81 8.54
C ASP A 9 -2.30 -20.42 7.13
N ARG A 10 -3.49 -19.90 6.93
CA ARG A 10 -4.02 -19.63 5.60
C ARG A 10 -4.40 -18.16 5.47
N LYS A 11 -5.68 -17.85 5.51
CA LYS A 11 -6.24 -16.53 5.24
C LYS A 11 -6.57 -15.80 6.54
N PHE A 12 -6.14 -14.56 6.64
CA PHE A 12 -6.59 -13.59 7.61
C PHE A 12 -7.50 -12.57 6.90
N ASP A 13 -8.77 -12.52 7.26
CA ASP A 13 -9.74 -11.68 6.58
C ASP A 13 -10.70 -11.02 7.56
N PHE A 14 -10.68 -9.71 7.60
CA PHE A 14 -11.64 -8.85 8.27
C PHE A 14 -12.26 -7.91 7.24
N SER A 15 -13.46 -8.25 6.78
CA SER A 15 -14.12 -7.54 5.70
C SER A 15 -15.55 -7.14 6.08
N SER A 16 -16.02 -6.04 5.48
CA SER A 16 -17.41 -5.58 5.57
C SER A 16 -17.89 -5.27 6.99
N MET A 17 -17.01 -4.75 7.83
CA MET A 17 -17.32 -4.36 9.20
C MET A 17 -17.45 -2.83 9.30
N SER A 18 -18.40 -2.24 8.57
CA SER A 18 -18.57 -0.78 8.47
C SER A 18 -18.97 -0.09 9.79
N ALA A 19 -19.38 -0.85 10.79
CA ALA A 19 -19.65 -0.33 12.13
C ALA A 19 -18.43 -0.40 13.06
N LEU A 20 -17.32 -1.03 12.63
CA LEU A 20 -16.10 -1.16 13.42
C LEU A 20 -15.29 0.13 13.32
N THR A 21 -15.32 0.94 14.38
CA THR A 21 -14.62 2.22 14.47
C THR A 21 -13.29 2.15 15.23
N VAL A 22 -13.07 1.08 15.99
CA VAL A 22 -11.82 0.83 16.72
C VAL A 22 -11.35 -0.59 16.39
N PHE A 23 -10.15 -0.70 15.87
CA PHE A 23 -9.49 -1.96 15.60
C PHE A 23 -8.17 -2.00 16.38
N ASP A 24 -8.16 -2.72 17.50
CA ASP A 24 -7.01 -2.81 18.40
C ASP A 24 -6.06 -3.97 17.99
N GLY A 25 -6.40 -4.61 16.90
CA GLY A 25 -5.58 -5.56 16.19
C GLY A 25 -5.21 -6.85 16.91
N PHE A 26 -4.12 -7.40 16.44
CA PHE A 26 -3.56 -8.68 16.83
C PHE A 26 -2.07 -8.50 17.16
N PRO A 27 -1.72 -7.89 18.30
CA PRO A 27 -0.36 -7.44 18.60
C PRO A 27 0.66 -8.57 18.69
N ASN A 28 0.21 -9.81 18.88
CA ASN A 28 1.07 -10.99 18.95
C ASN A 28 1.07 -11.82 17.66
N LEU A 29 0.32 -11.41 16.64
CA LEU A 29 0.30 -12.12 15.36
C LEU A 29 1.63 -11.91 14.62
N THR A 30 2.37 -12.99 14.43
CA THR A 30 3.70 -12.96 13.80
C THR A 30 3.66 -13.35 12.34
N THR A 31 2.72 -14.21 11.94
CA THR A 31 2.69 -14.82 10.61
C THR A 31 1.27 -15.01 10.10
N VAL A 32 1.06 -14.71 8.83
CA VAL A 32 -0.11 -15.13 8.05
C VAL A 32 0.39 -15.94 6.86
N GLY A 33 0.09 -17.23 6.79
CA GLY A 33 0.60 -18.13 5.75
C GLY A 33 -0.01 -17.91 4.37
N GLY A 34 -1.20 -17.34 4.29
CA GLY A 34 -1.88 -16.98 3.04
C GLY A 34 -2.14 -15.50 2.90
N ASN A 35 -3.32 -15.14 2.40
CA ASN A 35 -3.69 -13.76 2.16
C ASN A 35 -4.08 -13.03 3.45
N PHE A 36 -3.70 -11.75 3.52
CA PHE A 36 -4.09 -10.81 4.56
C PHE A 36 -5.03 -9.74 3.97
N THR A 37 -6.24 -9.62 4.50
CA THR A 37 -7.25 -8.70 3.99
C THR A 37 -7.89 -7.91 5.13
N LEU A 38 -7.89 -6.58 5.00
CA LEU A 38 -8.72 -5.68 5.78
C LEU A 38 -9.53 -4.83 4.79
N SER A 39 -10.86 -4.90 4.87
CA SER A 39 -11.72 -4.21 3.90
C SER A 39 -12.99 -3.67 4.53
N GLY A 40 -13.33 -2.41 4.17
CA GLY A 40 -14.62 -1.83 4.56
C GLY A 40 -14.77 -1.64 6.08
N LEU A 41 -13.69 -1.29 6.78
CA LEU A 41 -13.71 -0.91 8.19
C LEU A 41 -13.86 0.61 8.31
N ALA A 42 -14.58 1.09 9.34
CA ALA A 42 -14.76 2.52 9.62
C ALA A 42 -13.71 3.08 10.61
N VAL A 43 -12.53 2.48 10.65
CA VAL A 43 -11.44 2.90 11.55
C VAL A 43 -10.72 4.12 10.97
N SER A 44 -10.37 5.07 11.82
CA SER A 44 -9.53 6.23 11.45
C SER A 44 -8.03 5.94 11.55
N GLU A 45 -7.65 4.95 12.37
CA GLU A 45 -6.28 4.51 12.55
C GLU A 45 -6.21 2.99 12.40
N LEU A 46 -5.22 2.51 11.69
CA LEU A 46 -4.93 1.09 11.58
C LEU A 46 -3.75 0.74 12.48
N LYS A 47 -3.97 -0.09 13.49
CA LYS A 47 -3.00 -0.47 14.53
C LYS A 47 -3.07 -1.97 14.84
N GLY A 48 -2.08 -2.47 15.59
CA GLY A 48 -2.14 -3.77 16.27
C GLY A 48 -1.66 -4.96 15.44
N PHE A 49 -0.73 -4.75 14.54
CA PHE A 49 0.04 -5.81 13.89
C PHE A 49 1.54 -5.65 14.17
N ASP A 50 1.86 -5.24 15.41
CA ASP A 50 3.21 -4.84 15.81
C ASP A 50 4.25 -5.97 15.71
N ALA A 51 3.79 -7.22 15.80
CA ALA A 51 4.64 -8.41 15.71
C ALA A 51 4.61 -9.08 14.31
N LEU A 52 3.79 -8.60 13.37
CA LEU A 52 3.62 -9.26 12.07
C LEU A 52 4.86 -9.11 11.20
N THR A 53 5.54 -10.23 10.96
CA THR A 53 6.80 -10.27 10.19
C THR A 53 6.61 -10.75 8.76
N SER A 54 5.58 -11.59 8.50
CA SER A 54 5.42 -12.19 7.17
C SER A 54 3.96 -12.44 6.80
N ILE A 55 3.66 -12.21 5.53
CA ILE A 55 2.43 -12.56 4.84
C ILE A 55 2.81 -13.45 3.66
N GLY A 56 2.42 -14.73 3.66
CA GLY A 56 2.81 -15.68 2.62
C GLY A 56 2.09 -15.49 1.29
N GLY A 57 0.93 -14.86 1.28
CA GLY A 57 0.15 -14.52 0.10
C GLY A 57 0.16 -13.03 -0.20
N SER A 58 -0.98 -12.51 -0.63
CA SER A 58 -1.19 -11.09 -0.92
C SER A 58 -1.65 -10.32 0.32
N MET A 59 -1.24 -9.05 0.42
CA MET A 59 -1.75 -8.06 1.36
C MET A 59 -2.76 -7.16 0.65
N SER A 60 -3.96 -7.00 1.20
CA SER A 60 -4.99 -6.12 0.67
C SER A 60 -5.59 -5.25 1.78
N LEU A 61 -5.44 -3.94 1.64
CA LEU A 61 -6.12 -2.94 2.45
C LEU A 61 -7.06 -2.17 1.52
N SER A 62 -8.38 -2.31 1.73
CA SER A 62 -9.32 -1.72 0.79
C SER A 62 -10.53 -1.08 1.47
N ASN A 63 -11.02 0.04 0.87
CA ASN A 63 -12.19 0.76 1.37
C ASN A 63 -12.09 1.16 2.86
N LEU A 64 -10.89 1.49 3.31
CA LEU A 64 -10.63 2.04 4.64
C LEU A 64 -10.67 3.57 4.53
N ASN A 65 -11.86 4.10 4.28
CA ASN A 65 -12.07 5.49 3.83
C ASN A 65 -11.70 6.55 4.88
N GLU A 66 -11.63 6.18 6.16
CA GLU A 66 -11.33 7.09 7.27
C GLU A 66 -9.85 7.09 7.65
N VAL A 67 -9.07 6.11 7.16
CA VAL A 67 -7.63 5.97 7.48
C VAL A 67 -6.82 7.08 6.83
N THR A 68 -6.02 7.77 7.63
CA THR A 68 -5.14 8.88 7.19
C THR A 68 -3.66 8.48 7.11
N SER A 69 -3.24 7.48 7.90
CA SER A 69 -1.89 6.89 7.88
C SER A 69 -1.93 5.39 8.15
N ILE A 70 -0.90 4.66 7.75
CA ILE A 70 -0.78 3.21 7.97
C ILE A 70 0.55 2.93 8.67
N ASP A 71 0.52 2.85 10.00
CA ASP A 71 1.68 2.57 10.85
C ASP A 71 1.58 1.17 11.52
N ALA A 72 0.68 0.33 11.02
CA ALA A 72 0.29 -0.91 11.69
C ALA A 72 1.30 -2.07 11.57
N PHE A 73 2.29 -1.97 10.69
CA PHE A 73 3.16 -3.09 10.30
C PHE A 73 4.65 -2.80 10.47
N PRO A 74 5.13 -2.35 11.64
CA PRO A 74 6.47 -1.80 11.80
C PRO A 74 7.62 -2.79 11.59
N VAL A 75 7.33 -4.08 11.67
CA VAL A 75 8.33 -5.17 11.55
C VAL A 75 8.07 -6.11 10.37
N LEU A 76 7.14 -5.77 9.48
CA LEU A 76 6.81 -6.61 8.32
C LEU A 76 7.99 -6.67 7.34
N LYS A 77 8.42 -7.89 7.00
CA LYS A 77 9.63 -8.17 6.18
C LYS A 77 9.33 -8.84 4.85
N SER A 78 8.16 -9.46 4.71
CA SER A 78 7.82 -10.16 3.47
C SER A 78 6.32 -10.18 3.19
N ILE A 79 5.99 -10.00 1.91
CA ILE A 79 4.68 -10.23 1.31
C ILE A 79 4.92 -11.13 0.10
N GLY A 80 4.31 -12.31 0.10
CA GLY A 80 4.65 -13.37 -0.88
C GLY A 80 4.22 -13.09 -2.31
N SER A 81 3.29 -12.15 -2.54
CA SER A 81 2.77 -11.90 -3.88
C SER A 81 2.54 -10.41 -4.16
N GLN A 82 1.42 -9.87 -3.74
CA GLN A 82 0.97 -8.53 -4.12
C GLN A 82 0.68 -7.69 -2.90
N CYS A 83 0.97 -6.40 -2.97
CA CYS A 83 0.46 -5.40 -2.05
C CYS A 83 -0.60 -4.52 -2.75
N SER A 84 -1.80 -4.41 -2.16
CA SER A 84 -2.88 -3.60 -2.71
C SER A 84 -3.42 -2.62 -1.67
N LEU A 85 -3.38 -1.34 -2.00
CA LEU A 85 -4.03 -0.25 -1.27
C LEU A 85 -5.11 0.35 -2.19
N ILE A 86 -6.38 0.11 -1.90
CA ILE A 86 -7.46 0.47 -2.81
C ILE A 86 -8.56 1.24 -2.09
N GLY A 87 -8.87 2.44 -2.56
CA GLY A 87 -9.99 3.23 -2.04
C GLY A 87 -9.76 3.79 -0.63
N LEU A 88 -8.53 4.05 -0.25
CA LEU A 88 -8.19 4.74 1.00
C LEU A 88 -8.20 6.26 0.75
N LYS A 89 -9.39 6.84 0.75
CA LYS A 89 -9.64 8.19 0.22
C LYS A 89 -9.00 9.32 1.03
N LYS A 90 -8.73 9.12 2.32
CA LYS A 90 -8.10 10.10 3.21
C LYS A 90 -6.63 9.86 3.44
N LEU A 91 -6.07 8.79 2.88
CA LEU A 91 -4.66 8.45 3.04
C LEU A 91 -3.78 9.49 2.36
N GLN A 92 -3.04 10.25 3.15
CA GLN A 92 -2.15 11.32 2.69
C GLN A 92 -0.70 10.88 2.61
N ASP A 93 -0.31 9.92 3.45
CA ASP A 93 1.04 9.38 3.54
C ASP A 93 1.02 7.86 3.44
N ILE A 94 1.92 7.32 2.63
CA ILE A 94 2.16 5.88 2.52
C ILE A 94 3.55 5.54 3.08
N SER A 95 3.79 5.88 4.35
CA SER A 95 4.98 5.48 5.11
C SER A 95 5.15 3.95 5.16
N LEU A 96 4.06 3.21 5.01
CA LEU A 96 4.07 1.75 4.84
C LEU A 96 5.04 1.30 3.73
N LEU A 97 5.12 1.99 2.60
CA LEU A 97 6.03 1.61 1.52
C LEU A 97 7.50 1.80 1.89
N ALA A 98 7.80 2.75 2.79
CA ALA A 98 9.17 2.92 3.30
C ALA A 98 9.61 1.72 4.16
N GLN A 99 8.67 1.00 4.77
CA GLN A 99 8.95 -0.23 5.51
C GLN A 99 9.27 -1.41 4.59
N PHE A 100 8.90 -1.33 3.31
CA PHE A 100 9.15 -2.35 2.30
C PHE A 100 10.53 -2.24 1.63
N LYS A 101 11.40 -1.33 2.10
CA LYS A 101 12.78 -1.22 1.59
C LYS A 101 13.54 -2.54 1.72
N GLY A 102 14.10 -3.00 0.59
CA GLY A 102 14.77 -4.29 0.50
C GLY A 102 13.82 -5.50 0.47
N MET A 103 12.50 -5.25 0.38
CA MET A 103 11.50 -6.27 0.15
C MET A 103 11.14 -6.26 -1.35
N HIS A 104 11.23 -7.41 -2.00
CA HIS A 104 10.81 -7.55 -3.38
C HIS A 104 9.31 -7.84 -3.47
N LEU A 105 8.57 -7.03 -4.23
CA LEU A 105 7.15 -7.19 -4.50
C LEU A 105 6.93 -7.50 -5.98
N ASN A 106 6.19 -8.55 -6.30
CA ASN A 106 5.83 -8.83 -7.70
C ASN A 106 4.89 -7.75 -8.25
N ASN A 107 3.95 -7.27 -7.41
CA ASN A 107 2.98 -6.27 -7.84
C ASN A 107 2.59 -5.36 -6.67
N CYS A 108 2.49 -4.06 -6.94
CA CYS A 108 1.95 -3.07 -6.01
C CYS A 108 0.83 -2.28 -6.70
N ILE A 109 -0.36 -2.29 -6.10
CA ILE A 109 -1.55 -1.61 -6.63
C ILE A 109 -1.96 -0.51 -5.66
N LEU A 110 -1.91 0.72 -6.13
CA LEU A 110 -2.27 1.94 -5.40
C LEU A 110 -3.43 2.63 -6.15
N ASN A 111 -4.65 2.20 -5.88
CA ASN A 111 -5.80 2.65 -6.63
C ASN A 111 -6.77 3.49 -5.78
N ASN A 112 -7.27 4.60 -6.36
CA ASN A 112 -8.24 5.50 -5.74
C ASN A 112 -7.76 6.04 -4.39
N LEU A 113 -6.49 6.45 -4.33
CA LEU A 113 -5.89 7.14 -3.19
C LEU A 113 -6.08 8.64 -3.38
N ASP A 114 -7.30 9.09 -3.15
CA ASP A 114 -7.77 10.43 -3.57
C ASP A 114 -7.08 11.60 -2.87
N ALA A 115 -6.50 11.41 -1.69
CA ALA A 115 -5.77 12.45 -0.94
C ALA A 115 -4.25 12.42 -1.18
N LEU A 116 -3.73 11.41 -1.89
CA LEU A 116 -2.30 11.25 -2.11
C LEU A 116 -1.80 12.26 -3.14
N THR A 117 -0.73 13.00 -2.80
CA THR A 117 -0.08 14.00 -3.69
C THR A 117 1.40 13.72 -3.91
N SER A 118 2.00 12.85 -3.09
CA SER A 118 3.40 12.43 -3.28
C SER A 118 3.59 10.98 -2.85
N LEU A 119 4.53 10.31 -3.50
CA LEU A 119 4.88 8.93 -3.22
C LEU A 119 6.40 8.76 -3.30
N ASP A 120 7.02 8.35 -2.20
CA ASP A 120 8.45 8.05 -2.16
C ASP A 120 8.68 6.56 -2.43
N LEU A 121 9.30 6.27 -3.57
CA LEU A 121 9.65 4.94 -4.04
C LEU A 121 11.11 4.57 -3.75
N THR A 122 11.81 5.38 -2.96
CA THR A 122 13.24 5.16 -2.69
C THR A 122 13.48 3.82 -1.98
N GLY A 123 14.20 2.92 -2.63
CA GLY A 123 14.52 1.58 -2.11
C GLY A 123 13.36 0.58 -2.18
N LEU A 124 12.25 0.92 -2.84
CA LEU A 124 11.19 -0.03 -3.17
C LEU A 124 11.64 -0.87 -4.38
N GLU A 125 11.59 -2.19 -4.24
CA GLU A 125 11.82 -3.15 -5.30
C GLU A 125 10.49 -3.79 -5.70
N VAL A 126 9.95 -3.42 -6.86
CA VAL A 126 8.66 -3.90 -7.35
C VAL A 126 8.68 -4.11 -8.86
N ASP A 127 8.21 -5.28 -9.33
CA ASP A 127 8.20 -5.60 -10.76
C ASP A 127 7.14 -4.79 -11.52
N ALA A 128 5.96 -4.60 -10.91
CA ALA A 128 4.89 -3.81 -11.48
C ALA A 128 4.23 -2.90 -10.43
N LEU A 129 4.14 -1.60 -10.75
CA LEU A 129 3.48 -0.59 -9.92
C LEU A 129 2.34 0.04 -10.71
N GLN A 130 1.12 -0.10 -10.20
CA GLN A 130 -0.06 0.53 -10.77
C GLN A 130 -0.59 1.62 -9.84
N ILE A 131 -0.83 2.81 -10.40
CA ILE A 131 -1.31 3.96 -9.62
C ILE A 131 -2.53 4.59 -10.32
N THR A 132 -3.61 4.78 -9.56
CA THR A 132 -4.75 5.62 -9.95
C THR A 132 -5.14 6.56 -8.83
N GLY A 133 -5.61 7.74 -9.16
CA GLY A 133 -6.01 8.75 -8.16
C GLY A 133 -6.65 9.96 -8.80
N LYS A 134 -7.02 10.95 -7.96
CA LYS A 134 -7.69 12.17 -8.41
C LYS A 134 -6.82 13.41 -8.36
N ASN A 135 -5.71 13.37 -7.64
CA ASN A 135 -4.81 14.51 -7.49
C ASN A 135 -3.55 14.34 -8.36
N ALA A 136 -2.94 15.45 -8.71
CA ALA A 136 -1.61 15.43 -9.28
C ALA A 136 -0.62 14.77 -8.30
N LEU A 137 0.29 13.96 -8.82
CA LEU A 137 1.17 13.12 -8.02
C LEU A 137 2.64 13.42 -8.32
N THR A 138 3.42 13.60 -7.28
CA THR A 138 4.89 13.63 -7.37
C THR A 138 5.45 12.27 -6.98
N LEU A 139 6.12 11.59 -7.91
CA LEU A 139 6.88 10.38 -7.63
C LEU A 139 8.33 10.75 -7.31
N LYS A 140 8.78 10.38 -6.12
CA LYS A 140 10.18 10.51 -5.69
C LYS A 140 10.83 9.14 -5.70
N GLY A 141 12.11 9.07 -6.02
CA GLY A 141 12.80 7.79 -6.01
C GLY A 141 14.28 7.89 -6.28
N SER A 142 14.91 6.73 -6.38
CA SER A 142 16.30 6.59 -6.83
C SER A 142 16.41 6.93 -8.32
N LYS A 143 17.61 7.28 -8.76
CA LYS A 143 17.90 7.65 -10.15
C LYS A 143 17.29 6.70 -11.19
N THR A 144 17.38 5.40 -10.95
CA THR A 144 16.78 4.36 -11.77
C THR A 144 15.67 3.64 -11.01
N LEU A 145 14.49 3.55 -11.59
CA LEU A 145 13.34 2.80 -11.08
C LEU A 145 13.10 1.58 -11.98
N ASN A 146 13.52 0.40 -11.53
CA ASN A 146 13.38 -0.86 -12.25
C ASN A 146 11.97 -1.45 -12.05
N THR A 147 10.97 -0.83 -12.66
CA THR A 147 9.57 -1.27 -12.54
C THR A 147 8.78 -1.02 -13.83
N ASN A 148 7.73 -1.81 -14.03
CA ASN A 148 6.69 -1.51 -15.01
C ASN A 148 5.68 -0.57 -14.36
N LEU A 149 5.82 0.73 -14.62
CA LEU A 149 4.98 1.78 -14.05
C LEU A 149 3.74 2.03 -14.92
N THR A 150 2.55 1.81 -14.34
CA THR A 150 1.28 2.12 -14.98
C THR A 150 0.55 3.21 -14.20
N ILE A 151 0.24 4.32 -14.86
CA ILE A 151 -0.46 5.47 -14.29
C ILE A 151 -1.73 5.72 -15.09
N ASN A 152 -2.86 5.78 -14.39
CA ASN A 152 -4.15 5.98 -15.05
C ASN A 152 -5.02 6.98 -14.30
N GLY A 153 -5.60 7.95 -15.04
CA GLY A 153 -6.60 8.88 -14.52
C GLY A 153 -6.08 9.94 -13.54
N ILE A 154 -4.76 10.07 -13.38
CA ILE A 154 -4.13 11.12 -12.55
C ILE A 154 -4.04 12.43 -13.39
N PRO A 155 -4.46 13.59 -12.84
CA PRO A 155 -4.50 14.83 -13.61
C PRO A 155 -3.12 15.44 -13.95
N GLY A 156 -2.07 15.02 -13.25
CA GLY A 156 -0.70 15.44 -13.53
C GLY A 156 0.30 14.58 -12.78
N ILE A 157 1.49 14.40 -13.37
CA ILE A 157 2.58 13.66 -12.74
C ILE A 157 3.89 14.42 -12.87
N SER A 158 4.70 14.38 -11.83
CA SER A 158 6.07 14.84 -11.81
C SER A 158 6.99 13.80 -11.21
N PHE A 159 8.23 13.76 -11.66
CA PHE A 159 9.28 12.89 -11.17
C PHE A 159 10.32 13.73 -10.42
N SER A 160 10.77 13.23 -9.27
CA SER A 160 11.80 13.87 -8.44
C SER A 160 12.89 12.87 -8.09
N GLY A 161 14.10 13.10 -8.61
CA GLY A 161 15.25 12.20 -8.42
C GLY A 161 15.21 10.92 -9.26
N ILE A 162 14.16 10.67 -10.04
CA ILE A 162 14.04 9.54 -10.96
C ILE A 162 14.41 10.05 -12.37
N GLU A 163 15.45 9.48 -12.97
CA GLU A 163 15.92 9.80 -14.32
C GLU A 163 15.58 8.69 -15.33
N GLU A 164 15.45 7.45 -14.84
CA GLU A 164 15.20 6.26 -15.66
C GLU A 164 14.11 5.39 -15.06
N VAL A 165 13.19 4.90 -15.87
CA VAL A 165 12.15 3.93 -15.51
C VAL A 165 12.18 2.81 -16.54
N GLN A 166 12.05 1.56 -16.12
CA GLN A 166 12.10 0.41 -17.02
C GLN A 166 11.02 0.46 -18.11
N ASN A 167 9.75 0.62 -17.71
CA ASN A 167 8.65 0.85 -18.62
C ASN A 167 7.65 1.83 -18.00
N VAL A 168 7.09 2.71 -18.80
CA VAL A 168 6.04 3.66 -18.37
C VAL A 168 4.85 3.56 -19.29
N SER A 169 3.67 3.36 -18.72
CA SER A 169 2.39 3.46 -19.41
C SER A 169 1.53 4.51 -18.71
N VAL A 170 1.13 5.54 -19.44
CA VAL A 170 0.26 6.60 -18.91
C VAL A 170 -0.99 6.69 -19.78
N SER A 171 -2.16 6.68 -19.12
CA SER A 171 -3.46 6.75 -19.82
C SER A 171 -4.46 7.63 -19.05
N ASN A 172 -5.46 8.14 -19.80
CA ASN A 172 -6.56 8.95 -19.26
C ASN A 172 -6.07 10.13 -18.40
N MET A 173 -4.99 10.77 -18.82
CA MET A 173 -4.46 11.98 -18.18
C MET A 173 -5.06 13.22 -18.84
N PRO A 174 -5.87 14.01 -18.12
CA PRO A 174 -6.52 15.19 -18.69
C PRO A 174 -5.61 16.43 -18.80
N ALA A 175 -4.38 16.38 -18.30
CA ALA A 175 -3.49 17.53 -18.18
C ALA A 175 -2.00 17.18 -18.41
N THR A 176 -1.09 18.08 -18.05
CA THR A 176 0.31 18.16 -18.46
C THR A 176 1.22 17.18 -17.71
N ILE A 177 2.16 16.57 -18.42
CA ILE A 177 3.32 15.89 -17.84
C ILE A 177 4.44 16.93 -17.71
N THR A 178 4.96 17.11 -16.51
CA THR A 178 6.14 17.94 -16.23
C THR A 178 7.24 17.08 -15.61
N GLY A 179 8.42 17.17 -16.16
CA GLY A 179 9.61 16.48 -15.66
C GLY A 179 10.73 17.47 -15.42
#